data_ff463d011e506c0caa6240bd2d4a7bf4
#
_entry.id   ff463d011e506c0caa6240bd2d4a7bf4
#
_cell.length_a   1.000
_cell.length_b   1.000
_cell.length_c   1.000
_cell.angle_alpha   90.00
_cell.angle_beta   90.00
_cell.angle_gamma   90.00
#
_symmetry.space_group_name_H-M   'P 1'
#
loop_
_entity.id
_entity.type
_entity.pdbx_description
1 polymer ?
#
loop_
_entity_poly.entity_id
_entity_poly.type
_entity_poly.pdbx_seq_one_letter_code
_entity_poly.pdbx_strand_id
1 'polypeptide(L)'
;FNKYKVNNRRHFQGFITKIQGTCKHLLHAYSGMRNGEMLNTLSNCLQSVSTNSGICRIISTTSKFTGTNQNAKWVTSKEVERIIFILRSINQVIAKHYNLNLNDLPLFLSGNIFVEKGKIRDNENIRAKRKFDKRDELPLDYSSLRLTIEDKQEIEEIDFNKNIRDLEIGLPWEFKTHQYRRSLAIYSIQSGLVSLGALQIQMKHLFREMT
;
A
#
# COMPACT_ATOMS: atom_id res chain seq x y z
N PHE A 1 -5.92 16.79 -16.67
CA PHE A 1 -4.83 17.63 -16.14
C PHE A 1 -5.37 18.94 -15.54
N ASN A 2 -6.33 19.64 -16.17
CA ASN A 2 -6.88 20.89 -15.65
C ASN A 2 -7.45 20.80 -14.22
N LYS A 3 -8.12 19.68 -13.87
CA LYS A 3 -8.67 19.46 -12.53
C LYS A 3 -7.59 19.44 -11.44
N TYR A 4 -6.38 18.99 -11.75
CA TYR A 4 -5.28 18.85 -10.78
C TYR A 4 -4.24 19.98 -10.89
N LYS A 5 -4.48 21.00 -11.73
CA LYS A 5 -3.61 22.18 -11.90
C LYS A 5 -2.13 21.81 -12.09
N VAL A 6 -1.85 20.82 -12.95
CA VAL A 6 -0.49 20.39 -13.26
C VAL A 6 0.12 21.34 -14.27
N ASN A 7 0.76 22.41 -13.82
CA ASN A 7 1.27 23.51 -14.65
C ASN A 7 2.80 23.50 -14.79
N ASN A 8 3.50 22.70 -13.98
CA ASN A 8 4.96 22.62 -14.02
C ASN A 8 5.44 21.24 -13.57
N ARG A 9 6.75 21.00 -13.71
CA ARG A 9 7.39 19.72 -13.40
C ARG A 9 7.23 19.28 -11.93
N ARG A 10 7.26 20.21 -10.98
CA ARG A 10 7.04 19.89 -9.55
C ARG A 10 5.60 19.51 -9.28
N HIS A 11 4.64 20.18 -9.91
CA HIS A 11 3.22 19.80 -9.80
C HIS A 11 2.99 18.41 -10.39
N PHE A 12 3.63 18.08 -11.53
CA PHE A 12 3.59 16.75 -12.12
C PHE A 12 4.16 15.68 -11.16
N GLN A 13 5.34 15.94 -10.59
CA GLN A 13 5.95 15.07 -9.58
C GLN A 13 5.00 14.83 -8.39
N GLY A 14 4.42 15.90 -7.84
CA GLY A 14 3.46 15.83 -6.74
C GLY A 14 2.22 15.01 -7.13
N PHE A 15 1.72 15.17 -8.35
CA PHE A 15 0.58 14.41 -8.85
C PHE A 15 0.88 12.90 -8.96
N ILE A 16 2.03 12.53 -9.54
CA ILE A 16 2.47 11.14 -9.61
C ILE A 16 2.68 10.54 -8.21
N THR A 17 3.25 11.31 -7.29
CA THR A 17 3.42 10.88 -5.89
C THR A 17 2.07 10.59 -5.23
N LYS A 18 1.06 11.42 -5.48
CA LYS A 18 -0.30 11.20 -4.97
C LYS A 18 -0.95 9.96 -5.56
N ILE A 19 -0.78 9.70 -6.86
CA ILE A 19 -1.25 8.44 -7.48
C ILE A 19 -0.60 7.25 -6.78
N GLN A 20 0.72 7.25 -6.61
CA GLN A 20 1.44 6.17 -5.94
C GLN A 20 0.99 6.00 -4.48
N GLY A 21 0.78 7.08 -3.74
CA GLY A 21 0.28 7.05 -2.37
C GLY A 21 -1.10 6.39 -2.28
N THR A 22 -2.05 6.82 -3.12
CA THR A 22 -3.39 6.24 -3.18
C THR A 22 -3.35 4.75 -3.56
N CYS A 23 -2.57 4.39 -4.59
CA CYS A 23 -2.38 3.00 -4.98
C CYS A 23 -1.80 2.14 -3.84
N LYS A 24 -0.85 2.69 -3.09
CA LYS A 24 -0.25 2.01 -1.95
C LYS A 24 -1.27 1.74 -0.84
N HIS A 25 -2.11 2.71 -0.48
CA HIS A 25 -3.17 2.51 0.51
C HIS A 25 -4.14 1.41 0.09
N LEU A 26 -4.57 1.42 -1.17
CA LEU A 26 -5.43 0.35 -1.70
C LEU A 26 -4.75 -1.03 -1.64
N LEU A 27 -3.48 -1.13 -2.03
CA LEU A 27 -2.75 -2.39 -1.96
C LEU A 27 -2.59 -2.88 -0.51
N HIS A 28 -2.41 -1.99 0.47
CA HIS A 28 -2.41 -2.35 1.89
C HIS A 28 -3.77 -2.91 2.33
N ALA A 29 -4.87 -2.28 1.92
CA ALA A 29 -6.22 -2.73 2.25
C ALA A 29 -6.50 -4.15 1.71
N TYR A 30 -6.08 -4.44 0.48
CA TYR A 30 -6.33 -5.74 -0.16
C TYR A 30 -5.34 -6.85 0.24
N SER A 31 -4.16 -6.53 0.74
CA SER A 31 -3.11 -7.54 0.99
C SER A 31 -2.74 -7.71 2.46
N GLY A 32 -2.95 -6.70 3.29
CA GLY A 32 -2.49 -6.68 4.67
C GLY A 32 -0.96 -6.67 4.83
N MET A 33 -0.20 -6.35 3.78
CA MET A 33 1.27 -6.27 3.84
C MET A 33 1.74 -5.18 4.80
N ARG A 34 2.93 -5.35 5.38
CA ARG A 34 3.59 -4.29 6.13
C ARG A 34 4.15 -3.23 5.19
N ASN A 35 4.33 -2.00 5.71
CA ASN A 35 4.86 -0.89 4.90
C ASN A 35 6.21 -1.21 4.24
N GLY A 36 7.14 -1.83 4.97
CA GLY A 36 8.44 -2.22 4.41
C GLY A 36 8.32 -3.29 3.32
N GLU A 37 7.47 -4.30 3.54
CA GLU A 37 7.18 -5.36 2.57
C GLU A 37 6.60 -4.77 1.27
N MET A 38 5.67 -3.80 1.41
CA MET A 38 5.07 -3.10 0.27
C MET A 38 6.10 -2.26 -0.51
N LEU A 39 6.94 -1.50 0.18
CA LEU A 39 7.98 -0.69 -0.47
C LEU A 39 9.09 -1.53 -1.12
N ASN A 40 9.30 -2.77 -0.67
CA ASN A 40 10.24 -3.71 -1.29
C ASN A 40 9.71 -4.43 -2.53
N THR A 41 8.43 -4.22 -2.85
CA THR A 41 7.78 -4.86 -3.99
C THR A 41 8.37 -4.35 -5.31
N LEU A 42 8.62 -5.27 -6.25
CA LEU A 42 9.08 -4.95 -7.60
C LEU A 42 7.91 -4.84 -8.59
N SER A 43 8.18 -4.29 -9.76
CA SER A 43 7.17 -4.10 -10.81
C SER A 43 6.61 -5.42 -11.37
N ASN A 44 7.33 -6.53 -11.27
CA ASN A 44 6.91 -7.88 -11.69
C ASN A 44 6.23 -8.69 -10.58
N CYS A 45 5.72 -8.05 -9.55
CA CYS A 45 5.23 -8.67 -8.32
C CYS A 45 3.94 -9.49 -8.46
N LEU A 46 3.18 -9.30 -9.52
CA LEU A 46 1.85 -9.90 -9.63
C LEU A 46 1.92 -11.31 -10.22
N GLN A 47 1.33 -12.28 -9.54
CA GLN A 47 1.12 -13.64 -10.00
C GLN A 47 -0.38 -13.98 -9.96
N SER A 48 -0.97 -14.26 -11.10
CA SER A 48 -2.31 -14.85 -11.16
C SER A 48 -2.26 -16.30 -10.67
N VAL A 49 -3.24 -16.70 -9.86
CA VAL A 49 -3.32 -18.09 -9.35
C VAL A 49 -4.08 -18.98 -10.32
N SER A 50 -5.15 -18.46 -10.91
CA SER A 50 -5.98 -19.11 -11.90
C SER A 50 -6.82 -18.07 -12.63
N THR A 51 -7.08 -18.30 -13.89
CA THR A 51 -7.90 -17.39 -14.71
C THR A 51 -9.34 -17.24 -14.20
N ASN A 52 -9.86 -18.24 -13.47
CA ASN A 52 -11.26 -18.27 -13.03
C ASN A 52 -11.46 -18.02 -11.54
N SER A 53 -10.39 -17.97 -10.72
CA SER A 53 -10.54 -17.90 -9.25
C SER A 53 -10.73 -16.48 -8.71
N GLY A 54 -10.49 -15.44 -9.50
CA GLY A 54 -10.46 -14.06 -9.00
C GLY A 54 -9.36 -13.78 -7.96
N ILE A 55 -8.43 -14.72 -7.78
CA ILE A 55 -7.37 -14.69 -6.77
C ILE A 55 -6.03 -14.43 -7.43
N CYS A 56 -5.30 -13.45 -6.87
CA CYS A 56 -3.94 -13.12 -7.25
C CYS A 56 -3.00 -13.24 -6.06
N ARG A 57 -1.70 -13.21 -6.32
CA ARG A 57 -0.66 -13.11 -5.29
C ARG A 57 0.27 -11.95 -5.60
N ILE A 58 0.62 -11.19 -4.58
CA ILE A 58 1.71 -10.22 -4.63
C ILE A 58 2.96 -10.91 -4.10
N ILE A 59 4.03 -10.87 -4.88
CA ILE A 59 5.36 -11.37 -4.50
C ILE A 59 6.20 -10.19 -4.03
N SER A 60 6.78 -10.30 -2.85
CA SER A 60 7.70 -9.32 -2.29
C SER A 60 8.65 -9.98 -1.31
N THR A 61 9.43 -9.19 -0.58
CA THR A 61 10.35 -9.69 0.45
C THR A 61 9.89 -9.32 1.85
N THR A 62 10.16 -10.21 2.80
CA THR A 62 9.99 -9.97 4.23
C THR A 62 11.27 -10.32 4.98
N SER A 63 11.64 -9.51 5.97
CA SER A 63 12.81 -9.77 6.83
C SER A 63 12.43 -10.34 8.20
N LYS A 64 11.14 -10.57 8.45
CA LYS A 64 10.66 -10.89 9.81
C LYS A 64 11.03 -12.29 10.31
N PHE A 65 11.32 -13.23 9.41
CA PHE A 65 11.60 -14.62 9.80
C PHE A 65 13.05 -14.86 10.24
N THR A 66 14.00 -14.19 9.57
CA THR A 66 15.42 -14.51 9.75
C THR A 66 16.32 -13.27 9.88
N GLY A 67 15.73 -12.07 9.93
CA GLY A 67 16.48 -10.82 9.83
C GLY A 67 16.99 -10.52 8.41
N THR A 68 16.97 -11.50 7.51
CA THR A 68 17.35 -11.34 6.11
C THR A 68 16.13 -11.32 5.20
N ASN A 69 16.21 -10.61 4.09
CA ASN A 69 15.12 -10.51 3.12
C ASN A 69 14.87 -11.87 2.45
N GLN A 70 13.66 -12.41 2.64
CA GLN A 70 13.20 -13.64 2.01
C GLN A 70 11.98 -13.37 1.14
N ASN A 71 11.90 -14.08 0.01
CA ASN A 71 10.74 -14.02 -0.87
C ASN A 71 9.48 -14.54 -0.15
N ALA A 72 8.42 -13.77 -0.22
CA ALA A 72 7.13 -14.13 0.37
C ALA A 72 5.99 -13.74 -0.58
N LYS A 73 4.86 -14.43 -0.42
CA LYS A 73 3.66 -14.26 -1.24
C LYS A 73 2.48 -13.87 -0.37
N TRP A 74 1.73 -12.86 -0.79
CA TRP A 74 0.48 -12.42 -0.15
C TRP A 74 -0.68 -12.68 -1.09
N VAL A 75 -1.67 -13.41 -0.62
CA VAL A 75 -2.92 -13.62 -1.35
C VAL A 75 -3.71 -12.32 -1.37
N THR A 76 -4.32 -12.03 -2.50
CA THR A 76 -5.11 -10.82 -2.71
C THR A 76 -6.17 -11.06 -3.79
N SER A 77 -7.09 -10.11 -3.94
CA SER A 77 -8.14 -10.17 -4.96
C SER A 77 -7.66 -9.65 -6.32
N LYS A 78 -8.44 -9.91 -7.36
CA LYS A 78 -8.16 -9.50 -8.73
C LYS A 78 -8.18 -7.97 -8.91
N GLU A 79 -8.86 -7.23 -8.05
CA GLU A 79 -8.92 -5.76 -8.10
C GLU A 79 -7.55 -5.11 -8.06
N VAL A 80 -6.56 -5.76 -7.44
CA VAL A 80 -5.18 -5.23 -7.40
C VAL A 80 -4.49 -5.22 -8.77
N GLU A 81 -4.96 -5.98 -9.75
CA GLU A 81 -4.39 -5.97 -11.11
C GLU A 81 -4.44 -4.56 -11.71
N ARG A 82 -5.57 -3.86 -11.55
CA ARG A 82 -5.73 -2.47 -12.02
C ARG A 82 -4.78 -1.52 -11.32
N ILE A 83 -4.61 -1.69 -10.01
CA ILE A 83 -3.73 -0.85 -9.20
C ILE A 83 -2.28 -1.04 -9.64
N ILE A 84 -1.85 -2.30 -9.77
CA ILE A 84 -0.50 -2.64 -10.21
C ILE A 84 -0.27 -2.20 -11.67
N PHE A 85 -1.26 -2.33 -12.53
CA PHE A 85 -1.18 -1.84 -13.91
C PHE A 85 -0.90 -0.33 -13.98
N ILE A 86 -1.58 0.49 -13.16
CA ILE A 86 -1.33 1.93 -13.09
C ILE A 86 0.12 2.21 -12.68
N LEU A 87 0.60 1.55 -11.63
CA LEU A 87 1.97 1.72 -11.14
C LEU A 87 3.01 1.27 -12.19
N ARG A 88 2.78 0.12 -12.83
CA ARG A 88 3.64 -0.37 -13.90
C ARG A 88 3.67 0.56 -15.13
N SER A 89 2.55 1.18 -15.47
CA SER A 89 2.49 2.16 -16.56
C SER A 89 3.38 3.37 -16.29
N ILE A 90 3.41 3.86 -15.06
CA ILE A 90 4.34 4.90 -14.63
C ILE A 90 5.79 4.41 -14.75
N ASN A 91 6.06 3.22 -14.24
CA ASN A 91 7.39 2.60 -14.25
C ASN A 91 7.90 2.33 -15.66
N GLN A 92 7.01 1.96 -16.59
CA GLN A 92 7.36 1.72 -18.00
C GLN A 92 7.91 2.96 -18.69
N VAL A 93 7.34 4.14 -18.39
CA VAL A 93 7.85 5.42 -18.92
C VAL A 93 9.28 5.67 -18.41
N ILE A 94 9.50 5.44 -17.13
CA ILE A 94 10.82 5.62 -16.50
C ILE A 94 11.82 4.58 -17.03
N ALA A 95 11.42 3.30 -17.12
CA ALA A 95 12.25 2.24 -17.67
C ALA A 95 12.72 2.58 -19.09
N LYS A 96 11.80 3.04 -19.95
CA LYS A 96 12.11 3.44 -21.31
C LYS A 96 13.06 4.65 -21.36
N HIS A 97 12.82 5.66 -20.52
CA HIS A 97 13.61 6.90 -20.52
C HIS A 97 15.05 6.66 -20.07
N TYR A 98 15.26 5.81 -19.09
CA TYR A 98 16.58 5.53 -18.51
C TYR A 98 17.22 4.22 -19.00
N ASN A 99 16.59 3.54 -19.96
CA ASN A 99 17.03 2.23 -20.49
C ASN A 99 17.23 1.17 -19.38
N LEU A 100 16.23 1.04 -18.49
CA LEU A 100 16.23 0.10 -17.38
C LEU A 100 15.29 -1.06 -17.65
N ASN A 101 15.54 -2.21 -17.00
CA ASN A 101 14.61 -3.33 -17.04
C ASN A 101 13.39 -3.04 -16.13
N LEU A 102 12.20 -2.96 -16.72
CA LEU A 102 10.96 -2.72 -16.02
C LEU A 102 10.72 -3.68 -14.84
N ASN A 103 11.08 -4.95 -15.02
CA ASN A 103 10.81 -5.98 -14.03
C ASN A 103 11.64 -5.83 -12.75
N ASP A 104 12.80 -5.19 -12.84
CA ASP A 104 13.73 -4.97 -11.73
C ASP A 104 13.45 -3.63 -11.01
N LEU A 105 12.58 -2.78 -11.58
CA LEU A 105 12.23 -1.54 -10.95
C LEU A 105 11.35 -1.76 -9.71
N PRO A 106 11.57 -1.00 -8.63
CA PRO A 106 10.63 -0.94 -7.51
C PRO A 106 9.23 -0.55 -8.00
N LEU A 107 8.19 -1.14 -7.42
CA LEU A 107 6.81 -0.81 -7.75
C LEU A 107 6.50 0.66 -7.44
N PHE A 108 7.07 1.18 -6.34
CA PHE A 108 6.91 2.57 -5.90
C PHE A 108 8.21 3.33 -6.12
N LEU A 109 8.16 4.33 -6.97
CA LEU A 109 9.32 5.14 -7.34
C LEU A 109 9.45 6.38 -6.44
N SER A 110 10.68 6.79 -6.19
CA SER A 110 10.96 8.09 -5.57
C SER A 110 10.45 9.22 -6.45
N GLY A 111 9.77 10.20 -5.85
CA GLY A 111 9.31 11.38 -6.57
C GLY A 111 10.44 12.15 -7.31
N ASN A 112 11.65 12.09 -6.79
CA ASN A 112 12.81 12.80 -7.37
C ASN A 112 13.14 12.31 -8.76
N ILE A 113 12.89 11.05 -9.10
CA ILE A 113 13.16 10.49 -10.43
C ILE A 113 12.45 11.25 -11.55
N PHE A 114 11.33 11.91 -11.27
CA PHE A 114 10.55 12.67 -12.24
C PHE A 114 11.08 14.08 -12.48
N VAL A 115 12.03 14.55 -11.68
CA VAL A 115 12.60 15.92 -11.77
C VAL A 115 14.11 15.94 -11.95
N GLU A 116 14.80 14.85 -11.71
CA GLU A 116 16.25 14.76 -11.90
C GLU A 116 16.67 14.88 -13.36
N LYS A 117 17.77 15.61 -13.57
CA LYS A 117 18.44 15.70 -14.86
C LYS A 117 19.73 14.88 -14.73
N GLY A 118 19.75 13.65 -15.18
CA GLY A 118 20.98 12.88 -15.15
C GLY A 118 20.78 11.37 -15.20
N LYS A 119 21.91 10.65 -15.19
CA LYS A 119 21.90 9.17 -15.14
C LYS A 119 21.55 8.70 -13.74
N ILE A 120 20.60 7.80 -13.66
CA ILE A 120 20.33 7.08 -12.41
C ILE A 120 21.51 6.14 -12.17
N ARG A 121 22.23 6.35 -11.07
CA ARG A 121 23.43 5.58 -10.74
C ARG A 121 23.12 4.31 -9.95
N ASP A 122 22.01 4.26 -9.20
CA ASP A 122 21.67 3.14 -8.31
C ASP A 122 20.17 2.88 -8.25
N ASN A 123 19.79 1.60 -8.32
CA ASN A 123 18.41 1.16 -8.13
C ASN A 123 17.84 1.52 -6.75
N GLU A 124 18.69 1.67 -5.72
CA GLU A 124 18.24 2.08 -4.39
C GLU A 124 17.75 3.53 -4.33
N ASN A 125 18.29 4.43 -5.17
CA ASN A 125 17.85 5.81 -5.24
C ASN A 125 16.52 5.97 -5.99
N ILE A 126 16.14 4.98 -6.78
CA ILE A 126 14.89 4.96 -7.52
C ILE A 126 13.70 4.62 -6.60
N ARG A 127 13.94 3.82 -5.57
CA ARG A 127 12.90 3.34 -4.66
C ARG A 127 12.35 4.46 -3.78
N ALA A 128 11.04 4.51 -3.59
CA ALA A 128 10.44 5.37 -2.60
C ALA A 128 10.87 4.94 -1.19
N LYS A 129 11.69 5.75 -0.53
CA LYS A 129 12.18 5.50 0.85
C LYS A 129 11.22 6.06 1.90
N ARG A 130 10.42 7.06 1.51
CA ARG A 130 9.52 7.78 2.38
C ARG A 130 8.20 7.02 2.57
N LYS A 131 7.66 7.03 3.77
CA LYS A 131 6.25 6.71 3.98
C LYS A 131 5.43 7.76 3.26
N PHE A 132 4.51 7.33 2.41
CA PHE A 132 3.50 8.22 1.88
C PHE A 132 2.58 8.65 3.03
N ASP A 133 2.34 9.93 3.16
CA ASP A 133 1.44 10.49 4.17
C ASP A 133 0.16 11.04 3.53
N LYS A 134 -0.74 11.60 4.32
CA LYS A 134 -2.02 12.17 3.86
C LYS A 134 -1.86 13.19 2.71
N ARG A 135 -0.73 13.90 2.64
CA ARG A 135 -0.43 14.86 1.57
C ARG A 135 -0.13 14.18 0.24
N ASP A 136 0.21 12.90 0.27
CA ASP A 136 0.57 12.09 -0.90
C ASP A 136 -0.64 11.31 -1.47
N GLU A 137 -1.87 11.60 -1.03
CA GLU A 137 -3.09 11.00 -1.56
C GLU A 137 -3.78 11.92 -2.58
N LEU A 138 -4.48 11.31 -3.52
CA LEU A 138 -5.38 12.05 -4.38
C LEU A 138 -6.51 12.66 -3.53
N PRO A 139 -7.01 13.83 -3.90
CA PRO A 139 -8.18 14.40 -3.23
C PRO A 139 -9.41 13.56 -3.59
N LEU A 140 -9.71 12.60 -2.74
CA LEU A 140 -10.91 11.77 -2.81
C LEU A 140 -12.01 12.43 -1.94
N ASP A 141 -13.25 12.10 -2.25
CA ASP A 141 -14.37 12.48 -1.39
C ASP A 141 -14.43 11.53 -0.18
N TYR A 142 -13.94 12.00 0.94
CA TYR A 142 -13.98 11.28 2.22
C TYR A 142 -15.19 11.64 3.06
N SER A 143 -16.24 12.27 2.50
CA SER A 143 -17.42 12.71 3.26
C SER A 143 -18.13 11.56 3.95
N SER A 144 -18.12 10.36 3.33
CA SER A 144 -18.70 9.13 3.89
C SER A 144 -17.82 8.46 4.96
N LEU A 145 -16.59 8.93 5.15
CA LEU A 145 -15.61 8.37 6.10
C LEU A 145 -15.32 9.35 7.25
N ARG A 146 -16.26 10.24 7.54
CA ARG A 146 -16.14 11.15 8.67
C ARG A 146 -16.48 10.44 9.96
N LEU A 147 -15.70 10.69 11.00
CA LEU A 147 -15.95 10.15 12.33
C LEU A 147 -17.28 10.67 12.86
N THR A 148 -18.18 9.77 13.24
CA THR A 148 -19.46 10.08 13.89
C THR A 148 -19.35 9.99 15.40
N ILE A 149 -20.41 10.37 16.09
CA ILE A 149 -20.52 10.22 17.56
C ILE A 149 -20.58 8.73 17.90
N GLU A 150 -21.32 7.98 17.12
CA GLU A 150 -21.50 6.53 17.28
C GLU A 150 -20.16 5.80 17.13
N ASP A 151 -19.38 6.13 16.08
CA ASP A 151 -18.04 5.57 15.89
C ASP A 151 -17.12 5.85 17.09
N LYS A 152 -17.21 7.06 17.66
CA LYS A 152 -16.42 7.42 18.83
C LYS A 152 -16.81 6.61 20.06
N GLN A 153 -18.12 6.41 20.30
CA GLN A 153 -18.63 5.58 21.39
C GLN A 153 -18.19 4.13 21.24
N GLU A 154 -18.31 3.56 20.02
CA GLU A 154 -17.84 2.19 19.74
C GLU A 154 -16.33 2.03 19.99
N ILE A 155 -15.53 3.00 19.63
CA ILE A 155 -14.08 2.98 19.89
C ILE A 155 -13.80 3.04 21.40
N GLU A 156 -14.57 3.84 22.16
CA GLU A 156 -14.46 3.95 23.61
C GLU A 156 -14.78 2.63 24.32
N GLU A 157 -15.76 1.89 23.83
CA GLU A 157 -16.14 0.58 24.36
C GLU A 157 -15.10 -0.51 24.07
N ILE A 158 -14.42 -0.44 22.91
CA ILE A 158 -13.45 -1.48 22.48
C ILE A 158 -12.05 -1.23 23.06
N ASP A 159 -11.63 0.00 23.20
CA ASP A 159 -10.23 0.33 23.56
C ASP A 159 -10.16 1.39 24.68
N PHE A 160 -10.28 0.92 25.92
CA PHE A 160 -10.22 1.75 27.13
C PHE A 160 -8.90 2.52 27.31
N ASN A 161 -7.83 2.11 26.67
CA ASN A 161 -6.50 2.70 26.83
C ASN A 161 -6.17 3.76 25.76
N LYS A 162 -7.02 3.95 24.76
CA LYS A 162 -6.76 4.90 23.69
C LYS A 162 -7.13 6.30 24.14
N ASN A 163 -6.25 7.25 23.89
CA ASN A 163 -6.53 8.65 24.13
C ASN A 163 -7.52 9.17 23.07
N ILE A 164 -8.81 8.84 23.26
CA ILE A 164 -9.92 9.12 22.33
C ILE A 164 -10.30 10.60 22.36
N ARG A 165 -9.80 11.33 23.36
CA ARG A 165 -10.07 12.78 23.53
C ARG A 165 -9.60 13.60 22.32
N ASP A 166 -8.60 13.12 21.58
CA ASP A 166 -8.03 13.79 20.41
C ASP A 166 -8.77 13.46 19.09
N LEU A 167 -9.81 12.61 19.15
CA LEU A 167 -10.63 12.29 17.98
C LEU A 167 -11.70 13.35 17.75
N GLU A 168 -11.51 14.15 16.71
CA GLU A 168 -12.45 15.20 16.34
C GLU A 168 -13.58 14.64 15.47
N ILE A 169 -14.82 14.75 15.97
CA ILE A 169 -16.03 14.34 15.25
C ILE A 169 -16.21 15.22 14.00
N GLY A 170 -16.66 14.63 12.92
CA GLY A 170 -16.90 15.32 11.64
C GLY A 170 -15.67 15.46 10.75
N LEU A 171 -14.47 15.11 11.23
CA LEU A 171 -13.29 15.03 10.40
C LEU A 171 -13.16 13.67 9.70
N PRO A 172 -12.60 13.63 8.49
CA PRO A 172 -12.31 12.37 7.82
C PRO A 172 -11.34 11.52 8.63
N TRP A 173 -11.61 10.21 8.71
CA TRP A 173 -10.70 9.27 9.37
C TRP A 173 -9.32 9.24 8.70
N GLU A 174 -8.27 9.34 9.48
CA GLU A 174 -6.90 9.24 8.99
C GLU A 174 -6.43 7.77 8.95
N PHE A 175 -6.47 7.18 7.77
CA PHE A 175 -6.06 5.79 7.57
C PHE A 175 -4.54 5.64 7.69
N LYS A 176 -4.11 4.69 8.54
CA LYS A 176 -2.71 4.27 8.68
C LYS A 176 -2.52 2.86 8.12
N THR A 177 -1.40 2.60 7.49
CA THR A 177 -1.13 1.30 6.85
C THR A 177 -1.28 0.11 7.81
N HIS A 178 -1.01 0.30 9.10
CA HIS A 178 -1.16 -0.74 10.10
C HIS A 178 -2.63 -1.05 10.44
N GLN A 179 -3.51 -0.06 10.33
CA GLN A 179 -4.96 -0.25 10.54
C GLN A 179 -5.54 -1.18 9.48
N TYR A 180 -5.22 -1.00 8.18
CA TYR A 180 -5.66 -1.91 7.12
C TYR A 180 -5.33 -3.37 7.43
N ARG A 181 -4.11 -3.60 7.92
CA ARG A 181 -3.67 -4.94 8.29
C ARG A 181 -4.46 -5.51 9.47
N ARG A 182 -4.71 -4.71 10.51
CA ARG A 182 -5.54 -5.11 11.66
C ARG A 182 -6.97 -5.39 11.23
N SER A 183 -7.59 -4.49 10.46
CA SER A 183 -8.96 -4.67 9.97
C SER A 183 -9.07 -5.93 9.12
N LEU A 184 -8.13 -6.17 8.20
CA LEU A 184 -8.13 -7.40 7.41
C LEU A 184 -8.07 -8.65 8.30
N ALA A 185 -7.25 -8.66 9.36
CA ALA A 185 -7.15 -9.76 10.28
C ALA A 185 -8.47 -10.00 11.05
N ILE A 186 -9.05 -8.94 11.60
CA ILE A 186 -10.30 -9.01 12.38
C ILE A 186 -11.45 -9.51 11.50
N TYR A 187 -11.68 -8.89 10.35
CA TYR A 187 -12.77 -9.28 9.45
C TYR A 187 -12.58 -10.69 8.88
N SER A 188 -11.33 -11.12 8.62
CA SER A 188 -11.05 -12.49 8.18
C SER A 188 -11.44 -13.52 9.24
N ILE A 189 -11.16 -13.26 10.52
CA ILE A 189 -11.55 -14.15 11.63
C ILE A 189 -13.06 -14.13 11.82
N GLN A 190 -13.66 -12.94 11.88
CA GLN A 190 -15.10 -12.78 12.10
C GLN A 190 -15.95 -13.42 10.99
N SER A 191 -15.44 -13.47 9.77
CA SER A 191 -16.14 -14.13 8.65
C SER A 191 -16.32 -15.64 8.86
N GLY A 192 -15.51 -16.27 9.72
CA GLY A 192 -15.49 -17.72 9.91
C GLY A 192 -14.94 -18.52 8.72
N LEU A 193 -14.56 -17.84 7.62
CA LEU A 193 -14.09 -18.49 6.40
C LEU A 193 -12.58 -18.74 6.37
N VAL A 194 -11.83 -18.06 7.23
CA VAL A 194 -10.37 -18.09 7.24
C VAL A 194 -9.88 -18.72 8.55
N SER A 195 -9.12 -19.82 8.45
CA SER A 195 -8.50 -20.42 9.62
C SER A 195 -7.39 -19.54 10.20
N LEU A 196 -7.15 -19.63 11.50
CA LEU A 196 -6.07 -18.91 12.18
C LEU A 196 -4.70 -19.21 11.54
N GLY A 197 -4.45 -20.47 11.12
CA GLY A 197 -3.22 -20.85 10.42
C GLY A 197 -3.07 -20.16 9.05
N ALA A 198 -4.15 -20.08 8.28
CA ALA A 198 -4.13 -19.35 6.99
C ALA A 198 -3.86 -17.86 7.19
N LEU A 199 -4.48 -17.26 8.22
CA LEU A 199 -4.24 -15.86 8.57
C LEU A 199 -2.80 -15.62 9.04
N GLN A 200 -2.24 -16.52 9.84
CA GLN A 200 -0.84 -16.47 10.25
C GLN A 200 0.11 -16.44 9.04
N ILE A 201 -0.12 -17.31 8.06
CA ILE A 201 0.65 -17.35 6.81
C ILE A 201 0.50 -16.04 6.02
N GLN A 202 -0.73 -15.51 5.90
CA GLN A 202 -1.01 -14.26 5.20
C GLN A 202 -0.28 -13.08 5.87
N MET A 203 -0.33 -13.02 7.21
CA MET A 203 0.26 -11.95 8.01
C MET A 203 1.77 -12.11 8.22
N LYS A 204 2.38 -13.21 7.77
CA LYS A 204 3.80 -13.49 8.01
C LYS A 204 4.14 -13.35 9.50
N HIS A 205 3.35 -14.05 10.34
CA HIS A 205 3.61 -14.15 11.76
C HIS A 205 4.41 -15.42 12.08
N LEU A 206 5.39 -15.32 12.97
CA LEU A 206 6.22 -16.45 13.40
C LEU A 206 5.45 -17.38 14.32
N PHE A 207 4.67 -16.81 15.21
CA PHE A 207 3.91 -17.53 16.25
C PHE A 207 2.43 -17.21 16.16
N ARG A 208 1.58 -18.13 16.64
CA ARG A 208 0.12 -17.95 16.66
C ARG A 208 -0.30 -16.76 17.52
N GLU A 209 0.38 -16.56 18.64
CA GLU A 209 0.11 -15.47 19.59
C GLU A 209 0.29 -14.08 18.99
N MET A 210 0.93 -14.00 17.82
CA MET A 210 1.08 -12.74 17.06
C MET A 210 -0.11 -12.45 16.13
N THR A 211 -1.01 -13.41 15.96
CA THR A 211 -2.16 -13.30 15.06
C THR A 211 -3.41 -12.96 15.84
#